data_31a42d7c17845b2154f634e6893fc35e
#
_entry.id   31a42d7c17845b2154f634e6893fc35e
#
_cell.length_a   1.000
_cell.length_b   1.000
_cell.length_c   1.000
_cell.angle_alpha   90.00
_cell.angle_beta   90.00
_cell.angle_gamma   90.00
#
_symmetry.space_group_name_H-M   'P 1'
#
loop_
_entity.id
_entity.type
_entity.pdbx_description
1 polymer ?
#
loop_
_entity_poly.entity_id
_entity_poly.type
_entity_poly.pdbx_seq_one_letter_code
_entity_poly.pdbx_strand_id
1 'polypeptide(L)'
;MKIFSGIQPSGALHIGHYLGAIQQWKELQKNNDALFCIVDMHAITAPQEPEELRKRIFEVAGLFLASGIDPQKSIIFQQSDVPAHAELHWILNTIAPLGELERMTQFKDKASKAKSLCAGLLNYPTLQAADILLYGTDEVPVGEDQAQHIEFTRMIAEKFNTRFGETFKLPKAKVVKEGARIMSLQDPLKKMSKSDPDPDSYLALLDDGATIMKKLKKAVTDSGKEVRYDKEKKPAISNLMTIYQAFSGKSYKEIEEAYKGKQYSEFKSMLAEILTHSLMPIKEKYTMLSERPSEVKAVLLEGKEKASIIAEKTLAKVYQKIGFTL
;
A
#
# COMPACT_ATOMS: atom_id res chain seq x y z
N MET A 1 4.71 -17.01 10.80
CA MET A 1 5.07 -15.66 11.29
C MET A 1 3.85 -14.78 11.16
N LYS A 2 3.72 -13.77 12.03
CA LYS A 2 2.67 -12.77 11.91
C LYS A 2 3.11 -11.60 11.03
N ILE A 3 2.30 -11.29 10.04
CA ILE A 3 2.55 -10.21 9.09
C ILE A 3 1.42 -9.20 9.16
N PHE A 4 1.77 -7.94 9.21
CA PHE A 4 0.81 -6.84 9.11
C PHE A 4 1.16 -5.96 7.90
N SER A 5 0.17 -5.59 7.12
CA SER A 5 0.32 -4.57 6.08
C SER A 5 -1.00 -3.86 5.83
N GLY A 6 -0.94 -2.64 5.28
CA GLY A 6 -2.14 -1.86 5.06
C GLY A 6 -2.07 -0.96 3.83
N ILE A 7 -3.24 -0.63 3.29
CA ILE A 7 -3.37 0.33 2.19
C ILE A 7 -4.38 1.40 2.58
N GLN A 8 -4.03 2.67 2.33
CA GLN A 8 -4.92 3.80 2.53
C GLN A 8 -5.98 3.89 1.42
N PRO A 9 -7.26 4.06 1.77
CA PRO A 9 -8.35 4.25 0.80
C PRO A 9 -8.44 5.71 0.30
N SER A 10 -7.30 6.32 -0.05
CA SER A 10 -7.18 7.73 -0.43
C SER A 10 -7.12 7.96 -1.95
N GLY A 11 -7.85 7.16 -2.74
CA GLY A 11 -7.95 7.25 -4.21
C GLY A 11 -7.86 5.88 -4.87
N ALA A 12 -7.95 5.81 -6.20
CA ALA A 12 -7.97 4.57 -6.95
C ALA A 12 -6.70 3.74 -6.75
N LEU A 13 -6.83 2.43 -6.57
CA LEU A 13 -5.69 1.53 -6.60
C LEU A 13 -5.16 1.41 -8.04
N HIS A 14 -3.85 1.53 -8.19
CA HIS A 14 -3.17 1.43 -9.47
C HIS A 14 -2.16 0.28 -9.50
N ILE A 15 -1.62 -0.04 -10.66
CA ILE A 15 -0.68 -1.15 -10.86
C ILE A 15 0.53 -1.10 -9.94
N GLY A 16 0.98 0.09 -9.51
CA GLY A 16 2.05 0.23 -8.52
C GLY A 16 1.69 -0.33 -7.15
N HIS A 17 0.43 -0.20 -6.68
CA HIS A 17 -0.04 -0.85 -5.45
C HIS A 17 -0.16 -2.36 -5.62
N TYR A 18 -0.64 -2.80 -6.79
CA TYR A 18 -0.77 -4.22 -7.09
C TYR A 18 0.58 -4.93 -7.08
N LEU A 19 1.55 -4.43 -7.82
CA LEU A 19 2.89 -5.00 -7.92
C LEU A 19 3.71 -4.82 -6.62
N GLY A 20 3.57 -3.67 -5.98
CA GLY A 20 4.36 -3.32 -4.80
C GLY A 20 3.85 -3.91 -3.48
N ALA A 21 2.57 -4.31 -3.42
CA ALA A 21 1.96 -4.82 -2.19
C ALA A 21 1.09 -6.05 -2.43
N ILE A 22 -0.03 -5.92 -3.16
CA ILE A 22 -1.10 -6.93 -3.21
C ILE A 22 -0.58 -8.27 -3.77
N GLN A 23 0.22 -8.24 -4.84
CA GLN A 23 0.79 -9.45 -5.44
C GLN A 23 1.67 -10.22 -4.45
N GLN A 24 2.41 -9.50 -3.61
CA GLN A 24 3.24 -10.10 -2.58
C GLN A 24 2.40 -10.65 -1.42
N TRP A 25 1.34 -9.96 -1.04
CA TRP A 25 0.42 -10.41 0.00
C TRP A 25 -0.20 -11.77 -0.36
N LYS A 26 -0.50 -12.01 -1.65
CA LYS A 26 -0.97 -13.29 -2.15
C LYS A 26 -0.01 -14.44 -1.85
N GLU A 27 1.28 -14.18 -1.92
CA GLU A 27 2.29 -15.18 -1.59
C GLU A 27 2.48 -15.31 -0.07
N LEU A 28 2.53 -14.17 0.63
CA LEU A 28 2.74 -14.15 2.08
C LEU A 28 1.61 -14.84 2.86
N GLN A 29 0.35 -14.69 2.44
CA GLN A 29 -0.78 -15.33 3.11
C GLN A 29 -0.75 -16.86 3.07
N LYS A 30 0.03 -17.47 2.18
CA LYS A 30 0.08 -18.94 2.04
C LYS A 30 0.72 -19.63 3.25
N ASN A 31 1.70 -18.98 3.88
CA ASN A 31 2.54 -19.59 4.91
C ASN A 31 2.70 -18.72 6.17
N ASN A 32 1.85 -17.71 6.34
CA ASN A 32 1.93 -16.77 7.46
C ASN A 32 0.54 -16.40 7.98
N ASP A 33 0.48 -16.02 9.25
CA ASP A 33 -0.69 -15.38 9.84
C ASP A 33 -0.72 -13.91 9.38
N ALA A 34 -1.42 -13.64 8.29
CA ALA A 34 -1.41 -12.34 7.63
C ALA A 34 -2.63 -11.50 8.01
N LEU A 35 -2.39 -10.21 8.32
CA LEU A 35 -3.41 -9.22 8.56
C LEU A 35 -3.25 -8.10 7.51
N PHE A 36 -4.31 -7.87 6.73
CA PHE A 36 -4.34 -6.83 5.70
C PHE A 36 -5.41 -5.80 6.04
N CYS A 37 -4.96 -4.61 6.40
CA CYS A 37 -5.79 -3.55 6.93
C CYS A 37 -6.08 -2.47 5.89
N ILE A 38 -7.33 -2.02 5.83
CA ILE A 38 -7.70 -0.79 5.13
C ILE A 38 -7.52 0.35 6.13
N VAL A 39 -6.42 1.09 5.99
CA VAL A 39 -5.99 2.09 6.99
C VAL A 39 -6.65 3.44 6.72
N ASP A 40 -7.95 3.50 7.00
CA ASP A 40 -8.82 4.65 6.75
C ASP A 40 -8.57 5.81 7.72
N MET A 41 -8.15 5.56 8.95
CA MET A 41 -7.74 6.62 9.88
C MET A 41 -6.48 7.37 9.38
N HIS A 42 -5.56 6.70 8.70
CA HIS A 42 -4.46 7.38 8.03
C HIS A 42 -4.92 8.23 6.85
N ALA A 43 -5.99 7.85 6.16
CA ALA A 43 -6.48 8.61 5.02
C ALA A 43 -6.99 10.00 5.41
N ILE A 44 -7.58 10.16 6.60
CA ILE A 44 -8.11 11.45 7.09
C ILE A 44 -7.04 12.42 7.58
N THR A 45 -5.76 12.07 7.54
CA THR A 45 -4.65 13.04 7.72
C THR A 45 -4.59 14.08 6.60
N ALA A 46 -5.30 13.83 5.50
CA ALA A 46 -5.60 14.78 4.45
C ALA A 46 -7.13 14.92 4.31
N PRO A 47 -7.65 16.06 3.85
CA PRO A 47 -9.08 16.24 3.64
C PRO A 47 -9.68 15.12 2.77
N GLN A 48 -10.79 14.56 3.21
CA GLN A 48 -11.55 13.53 2.51
C GLN A 48 -13.03 13.90 2.48
N GLU A 49 -13.70 13.70 1.35
CA GLU A 49 -15.15 13.76 1.30
C GLU A 49 -15.72 12.47 1.88
N PRO A 50 -16.65 12.53 2.88
CA PRO A 50 -17.10 11.35 3.61
C PRO A 50 -17.69 10.24 2.74
N GLU A 51 -18.47 10.61 1.72
CA GLU A 51 -19.07 9.63 0.80
C GLU A 51 -18.02 8.96 -0.08
N GLU A 52 -17.06 9.72 -0.59
CA GLU A 52 -15.95 9.18 -1.37
C GLU A 52 -15.05 8.28 -0.53
N LEU A 53 -14.74 8.66 0.71
CA LEU A 53 -13.96 7.82 1.62
C LEU A 53 -14.66 6.47 1.84
N ARG A 54 -15.96 6.48 2.11
CA ARG A 54 -16.78 5.27 2.32
C ARG A 54 -16.76 4.37 1.09
N LYS A 55 -16.93 4.97 -0.09
CA LYS A 55 -16.85 4.27 -1.37
C LYS A 55 -15.47 3.65 -1.59
N ARG A 56 -14.39 4.40 -1.28
CA ARG A 56 -13.00 3.95 -1.42
C ARG A 56 -12.64 2.81 -0.48
N ILE A 57 -13.13 2.82 0.75
CA ILE A 57 -12.96 1.71 1.70
C ILE A 57 -13.53 0.42 1.09
N PHE A 58 -14.75 0.49 0.58
CA PHE A 58 -15.40 -0.64 -0.06
C PHE A 58 -14.66 -1.10 -1.33
N GLU A 59 -14.23 -0.17 -2.17
CA GLU A 59 -13.44 -0.44 -3.38
C GLU A 59 -12.13 -1.17 -3.05
N VAL A 60 -11.39 -0.70 -2.04
CA VAL A 60 -10.13 -1.34 -1.60
C VAL A 60 -10.38 -2.75 -1.09
N ALA A 61 -11.42 -2.96 -0.26
CA ALA A 61 -11.79 -4.29 0.22
C ALA A 61 -12.12 -5.25 -0.93
N GLY A 62 -12.98 -4.80 -1.85
CA GLY A 62 -13.34 -5.57 -3.04
C GLY A 62 -12.15 -5.90 -3.93
N LEU A 63 -11.22 -4.95 -4.10
CA LEU A 63 -10.00 -5.16 -4.87
C LEU A 63 -9.01 -6.11 -4.18
N PHE A 64 -8.93 -6.15 -2.86
CA PHE A 64 -8.15 -7.18 -2.16
C PHE A 64 -8.68 -8.57 -2.51
N LEU A 65 -9.98 -8.78 -2.36
CA LEU A 65 -10.64 -10.05 -2.69
C LEU A 65 -10.52 -10.41 -4.17
N ALA A 66 -10.75 -9.44 -5.05
CA ALA A 66 -10.66 -9.63 -6.49
C ALA A 66 -9.23 -10.00 -6.93
N SER A 67 -8.24 -9.42 -6.29
CA SER A 67 -6.82 -9.69 -6.56
C SER A 67 -6.33 -11.01 -5.96
N GLY A 68 -7.16 -11.74 -5.21
CA GLY A 68 -6.83 -13.08 -4.69
C GLY A 68 -6.31 -13.09 -3.25
N ILE A 69 -6.57 -12.03 -2.47
CA ILE A 69 -6.44 -12.11 -1.02
C ILE A 69 -7.61 -12.94 -0.50
N ASP A 70 -7.28 -14.00 0.23
CA ASP A 70 -8.21 -15.02 0.69
C ASP A 70 -8.58 -14.78 2.16
N PRO A 71 -9.86 -14.45 2.48
CA PRO A 71 -10.28 -14.17 3.85
C PRO A 71 -10.27 -15.42 4.76
N GLN A 72 -10.13 -16.62 4.18
CA GLN A 72 -9.96 -17.84 4.96
C GLN A 72 -8.50 -18.04 5.42
N LYS A 73 -7.54 -17.36 4.77
CA LYS A 73 -6.09 -17.45 5.08
C LYS A 73 -5.53 -16.21 5.74
N SER A 74 -6.25 -15.09 5.65
CA SER A 74 -5.81 -13.80 6.18
C SER A 74 -6.97 -13.05 6.79
N ILE A 75 -6.67 -12.17 7.74
CA ILE A 75 -7.63 -11.26 8.33
C ILE A 75 -7.66 -9.99 7.51
N ILE A 76 -8.83 -9.66 6.93
CA ILE A 76 -9.04 -8.43 6.15
C ILE A 76 -10.02 -7.56 6.92
N PHE A 77 -9.63 -6.35 7.31
CA PHE A 77 -10.46 -5.49 8.14
C PHE A 77 -10.22 -4.00 7.88
N GLN A 78 -11.16 -3.17 8.33
CA GLN A 78 -11.05 -1.72 8.32
C GLN A 78 -10.47 -1.24 9.66
N GLN A 79 -9.49 -0.33 9.63
CA GLN A 79 -8.77 0.14 10.81
C GLN A 79 -9.70 0.78 11.84
N SER A 80 -10.60 1.67 11.40
CA SER A 80 -11.51 2.40 12.30
C SER A 80 -12.56 1.51 12.97
N ASP A 81 -12.77 0.29 12.48
CA ASP A 81 -13.67 -0.68 13.12
C ASP A 81 -13.08 -1.34 14.38
N VAL A 82 -11.77 -1.13 14.64
CA VAL A 82 -11.04 -1.67 15.80
C VAL A 82 -10.53 -0.49 16.66
N PRO A 83 -11.28 -0.03 17.68
CA PRO A 83 -10.94 1.16 18.48
C PRO A 83 -9.56 1.11 19.13
N ALA A 84 -9.06 -0.07 19.43
CA ALA A 84 -7.74 -0.29 20.03
C ALA A 84 -6.60 0.41 19.27
N HIS A 85 -6.73 0.63 17.97
CA HIS A 85 -5.75 1.40 17.18
C HIS A 85 -5.61 2.84 17.69
N ALA A 86 -6.75 3.53 17.89
CA ALA A 86 -6.75 4.89 18.41
C ALA A 86 -6.30 4.96 19.88
N GLU A 87 -6.70 3.98 20.68
CA GLU A 87 -6.37 3.90 22.10
C GLU A 87 -4.87 3.68 22.31
N LEU A 88 -4.28 2.70 21.62
CA LEU A 88 -2.85 2.47 21.69
C LEU A 88 -2.06 3.63 21.07
N HIS A 89 -2.54 4.20 19.94
CA HIS A 89 -1.93 5.40 19.37
C HIS A 89 -1.78 6.52 20.41
N TRP A 90 -2.84 6.82 21.17
CA TRP A 90 -2.77 7.85 22.20
C TRP A 90 -1.68 7.54 23.26
N ILE A 91 -1.64 6.30 23.74
CA ILE A 91 -0.64 5.87 24.74
C ILE A 91 0.78 6.02 24.17
N LEU A 92 1.03 5.52 22.96
CA LEU A 92 2.33 5.64 22.30
C LEU A 92 2.71 7.10 22.04
N ASN A 93 1.73 7.94 21.70
CA ASN A 93 1.94 9.37 21.48
C ASN A 93 2.45 10.11 22.71
N THR A 94 2.03 9.69 23.93
CA THR A 94 2.51 10.29 25.19
C THR A 94 3.98 9.99 25.51
N ILE A 95 4.58 9.00 24.87
CA ILE A 95 5.98 8.61 25.08
C ILE A 95 6.86 8.86 23.84
N ALA A 96 6.25 9.22 22.70
CA ALA A 96 6.96 9.52 21.47
C ALA A 96 7.79 10.82 21.62
N PRO A 97 9.10 10.80 21.28
CA PRO A 97 9.87 12.03 21.27
C PRO A 97 9.44 12.93 20.10
N LEU A 98 9.07 14.18 20.40
CA LEU A 98 8.61 15.14 19.38
C LEU A 98 9.65 15.31 18.26
N GLY A 99 10.94 15.44 18.60
CA GLY A 99 11.99 15.60 17.61
C GLY A 99 12.16 14.40 16.67
N GLU A 100 11.74 13.18 17.06
CA GLU A 100 11.74 12.03 16.15
C GLU A 100 10.62 12.13 15.13
N LEU A 101 9.43 12.57 15.56
CA LEU A 101 8.30 12.80 14.66
C LEU A 101 8.61 13.91 13.64
N GLU A 102 9.23 15.01 14.08
CA GLU A 102 9.64 16.12 13.22
C GLU A 102 10.75 15.74 12.23
N ARG A 103 11.57 14.73 12.55
CA ARG A 103 12.62 14.23 11.69
C ARG A 103 12.13 13.26 10.60
N MET A 104 10.89 12.80 10.67
CA MET A 104 10.33 11.88 9.67
C MET A 104 10.35 12.51 8.28
N THR A 105 10.96 11.81 7.31
CA THR A 105 11.14 12.30 5.94
C THR A 105 9.79 12.65 5.29
N GLN A 106 8.79 11.78 5.45
CA GLN A 106 7.47 12.03 4.88
C GLN A 106 6.75 13.22 5.54
N PHE A 107 6.99 13.49 6.83
CA PHE A 107 6.47 14.71 7.48
C PHE A 107 7.07 15.94 6.81
N LYS A 108 8.39 16.00 6.65
CA LYS A 108 9.09 17.14 6.00
C LYS A 108 8.60 17.37 4.58
N ASP A 109 8.49 16.31 3.79
CA ASP A 109 8.03 16.40 2.39
C ASP A 109 6.60 16.91 2.25
N LYS A 110 5.69 16.47 3.13
CA LYS A 110 4.29 16.88 3.12
C LYS A 110 4.13 18.28 3.74
N ALA A 111 4.85 18.58 4.81
CA ALA A 111 4.82 19.86 5.48
C ALA A 111 5.26 21.00 4.55
N SER A 112 6.28 20.78 3.72
CA SER A 112 6.77 21.79 2.77
C SER A 112 5.75 22.14 1.67
N LYS A 113 4.75 21.27 1.41
CA LYS A 113 3.74 21.42 0.35
C LYS A 113 2.36 21.81 0.89
N ALA A 114 2.13 21.69 2.18
CA ALA A 114 0.83 21.92 2.79
C ALA A 114 0.59 23.39 3.07
N LYS A 115 -0.61 23.89 2.73
CA LYS A 115 -1.06 25.24 3.12
C LYS A 115 -1.36 25.36 4.59
N SER A 116 -1.71 24.25 5.25
CA SER A 116 -1.98 24.14 6.69
C SER A 116 -1.55 22.77 7.16
N LEU A 117 -0.92 22.72 8.34
CA LEU A 117 -0.46 21.49 8.96
C LEU A 117 -1.45 21.08 10.07
N CYS A 118 -1.94 19.85 10.01
CA CYS A 118 -2.70 19.28 11.11
C CYS A 118 -1.81 18.39 12.00
N ALA A 119 -2.17 18.28 13.28
CA ALA A 119 -1.46 17.42 14.23
C ALA A 119 -1.40 15.95 13.78
N GLY A 120 -2.43 15.47 13.07
CA GLY A 120 -2.45 14.12 12.53
C GLY A 120 -1.32 13.84 11.54
N LEU A 121 -0.88 14.85 10.77
CA LEU A 121 0.27 14.70 9.87
C LEU A 121 1.60 14.52 10.62
N LEU A 122 1.74 15.11 11.81
CA LEU A 122 2.90 14.91 12.68
C LEU A 122 2.83 13.57 13.39
N ASN A 123 1.64 13.17 13.86
CA ASN A 123 1.45 12.06 14.79
C ASN A 123 1.13 10.72 14.10
N TYR A 124 0.85 10.68 12.78
CA TYR A 124 0.52 9.41 12.12
C TYR A 124 1.57 8.29 12.28
N PRO A 125 2.88 8.55 12.48
CA PRO A 125 3.83 7.46 12.73
C PRO A 125 3.55 6.70 14.03
N THR A 126 2.98 7.35 15.06
CA THR A 126 2.56 6.65 16.28
C THR A 126 1.29 5.83 16.07
N LEU A 127 0.39 6.25 15.17
CA LEU A 127 -0.75 5.43 14.76
C LEU A 127 -0.29 4.21 13.98
N GLN A 128 0.67 4.36 13.06
CA GLN A 128 1.25 3.24 12.34
C GLN A 128 1.99 2.27 13.28
N ALA A 129 2.67 2.79 14.31
CA ALA A 129 3.25 1.95 15.34
C ALA A 129 2.18 1.16 16.11
N ALA A 130 1.05 1.78 16.46
CA ALA A 130 -0.07 1.10 17.10
C ALA A 130 -0.64 -0.01 16.20
N ASP A 131 -0.84 0.26 14.91
CA ASP A 131 -1.33 -0.72 13.93
C ASP A 131 -0.48 -2.00 13.92
N ILE A 132 0.83 -1.85 14.01
CA ILE A 132 1.77 -2.96 13.95
C ILE A 132 1.89 -3.69 15.30
N LEU A 133 1.99 -2.94 16.39
CA LEU A 133 2.28 -3.48 17.71
C LEU A 133 1.07 -4.20 18.34
N LEU A 134 -0.16 -3.77 18.05
CA LEU A 134 -1.38 -4.43 18.53
C LEU A 134 -1.43 -5.91 18.20
N TYR A 135 -0.94 -6.29 17.05
CA TYR A 135 -1.03 -7.67 16.55
C TYR A 135 0.19 -8.53 16.87
N GLY A 136 1.22 -7.99 17.55
CA GLY A 136 2.47 -8.70 17.83
C GLY A 136 3.18 -9.14 16.55
N THR A 137 3.22 -8.25 15.58
CA THR A 137 3.75 -8.47 14.24
C THR A 137 5.23 -8.85 14.25
N ASP A 138 5.59 -9.87 13.50
CA ASP A 138 6.99 -10.31 13.30
C ASP A 138 7.67 -9.48 12.21
N GLU A 139 7.01 -9.39 11.04
CA GLU A 139 7.54 -8.74 9.87
C GLU A 139 6.48 -7.84 9.22
N VAL A 140 6.92 -6.68 8.76
CA VAL A 140 6.10 -5.73 8.01
C VAL A 140 6.69 -5.62 6.60
N PRO A 141 6.00 -6.13 5.56
CA PRO A 141 6.43 -5.95 4.18
C PRO A 141 6.25 -4.48 3.78
N VAL A 142 7.35 -3.82 3.46
CA VAL A 142 7.37 -2.38 3.16
C VAL A 142 8.28 -2.05 2.00
N GLY A 143 7.97 -0.95 1.29
CA GLY A 143 8.92 -0.29 0.42
C GLY A 143 10.03 0.42 1.21
N GLU A 144 11.13 0.74 0.57
CA GLU A 144 12.28 1.42 1.19
C GLU A 144 11.88 2.73 1.88
N ASP A 145 10.92 3.47 1.32
CA ASP A 145 10.40 4.73 1.86
C ASP A 145 9.69 4.58 3.20
N GLN A 146 9.32 3.36 3.60
CA GLN A 146 8.67 3.02 4.87
C GLN A 146 9.63 2.45 5.92
N ALA A 147 10.88 2.18 5.59
CA ALA A 147 11.85 1.62 6.53
C ALA A 147 12.01 2.49 7.78
N GLN A 148 12.05 3.82 7.63
CA GLN A 148 12.13 4.76 8.74
C GLN A 148 10.95 4.64 9.71
N HIS A 149 9.74 4.36 9.22
CA HIS A 149 8.56 4.17 10.07
C HIS A 149 8.65 2.89 10.90
N ILE A 150 9.22 1.84 10.35
CA ILE A 150 9.42 0.58 11.09
C ILE A 150 10.50 0.76 12.17
N GLU A 151 11.58 1.48 11.88
CA GLU A 151 12.59 1.82 12.89
C GLU A 151 11.99 2.70 14.01
N PHE A 152 11.14 3.67 13.68
CA PHE A 152 10.40 4.44 14.65
C PHE A 152 9.48 3.54 15.51
N THR A 153 8.77 2.59 14.89
CA THR A 153 7.92 1.60 15.59
C THR A 153 8.74 0.77 16.56
N ARG A 154 9.92 0.32 16.18
CA ARG A 154 10.84 -0.43 17.03
C ARG A 154 11.31 0.41 18.21
N MET A 155 11.78 1.61 17.95
CA MET A 155 12.25 2.56 18.97
C MET A 155 11.18 2.83 20.02
N ILE A 156 9.92 3.08 19.61
CA ILE A 156 8.84 3.37 20.57
C ILE A 156 8.42 2.14 21.36
N ALA A 157 8.46 0.94 20.74
CA ALA A 157 8.23 -0.33 21.41
C ALA A 157 9.31 -0.63 22.47
N GLU A 158 10.60 -0.43 22.13
CA GLU A 158 11.72 -0.55 23.06
C GLU A 158 11.58 0.43 24.25
N LYS A 159 11.23 1.68 23.95
CA LYS A 159 11.01 2.70 24.99
C LYS A 159 9.88 2.33 25.93
N PHE A 160 8.77 1.80 25.39
CA PHE A 160 7.66 1.31 26.20
C PHE A 160 8.11 0.12 27.07
N ASN A 161 8.73 -0.90 26.45
CA ASN A 161 9.18 -2.09 27.14
C ASN A 161 10.18 -1.76 28.27
N THR A 162 11.10 -0.85 28.05
CA THR A 162 12.08 -0.40 29.06
C THR A 162 11.39 0.31 30.22
N ARG A 163 10.38 1.15 29.95
CA ARG A 163 9.71 1.94 30.98
C ARG A 163 8.68 1.17 31.80
N PHE A 164 7.91 0.30 31.13
CA PHE A 164 6.74 -0.37 31.72
C PHE A 164 6.87 -1.90 31.82
N GLY A 165 7.98 -2.45 31.34
CA GLY A 165 8.24 -3.89 31.26
C GLY A 165 7.86 -4.49 29.92
N GLU A 166 8.45 -5.62 29.59
CA GLU A 166 8.31 -6.30 28.30
C GLU A 166 6.83 -6.55 27.96
N THR A 167 6.41 -6.00 26.83
CA THR A 167 5.01 -5.97 26.38
C THR A 167 4.91 -6.16 24.87
N PHE A 168 5.69 -5.39 24.11
CA PHE A 168 5.66 -5.41 22.65
C PHE A 168 6.81 -6.23 22.07
N LYS A 169 6.47 -7.02 21.06
CA LYS A 169 7.45 -7.64 20.18
C LYS A 169 8.01 -6.59 19.22
N LEU A 170 9.31 -6.67 18.93
CA LEU A 170 9.95 -5.74 18.02
C LEU A 170 9.79 -6.21 16.57
N PRO A 171 9.03 -5.51 15.72
CA PRO A 171 8.83 -5.92 14.34
C PRO A 171 10.10 -5.72 13.49
N LYS A 172 10.22 -6.47 12.41
CA LYS A 172 11.28 -6.29 11.41
C LYS A 172 10.69 -5.74 10.11
N ALA A 173 11.37 -4.78 9.52
CA ALA A 173 11.07 -4.39 8.14
C ALA A 173 11.46 -5.52 7.20
N LYS A 174 10.52 -6.02 6.43
CA LYS A 174 10.80 -6.86 5.28
C LYS A 174 10.80 -5.97 4.06
N VAL A 175 11.98 -5.37 3.79
CA VAL A 175 12.13 -4.60 2.56
C VAL A 175 11.98 -5.56 1.41
N VAL A 176 10.88 -5.44 0.73
CA VAL A 176 10.64 -6.25 -0.43
C VAL A 176 11.57 -5.76 -1.51
N LYS A 177 12.47 -6.64 -1.98
CA LYS A 177 13.29 -6.36 -3.17
C LYS A 177 12.34 -5.84 -4.23
N GLU A 178 12.60 -4.65 -4.71
CA GLU A 178 11.76 -3.87 -5.59
C GLU A 178 10.92 -4.75 -6.54
N GLY A 179 9.69 -5.03 -6.17
CA GLY A 179 8.65 -5.16 -7.17
C GLY A 179 8.70 -3.82 -7.90
N ALA A 180 9.00 -3.84 -9.16
CA ALA A 180 9.40 -2.72 -9.98
C ALA A 180 8.81 -1.39 -9.47
N ARG A 181 9.66 -0.46 -9.00
CA ARG A 181 9.21 0.89 -8.67
C ARG A 181 8.63 1.50 -9.93
N ILE A 182 7.32 1.48 -10.02
CA ILE A 182 6.62 1.97 -11.21
C ILE A 182 6.57 3.49 -11.13
N MET A 183 7.03 4.13 -12.20
CA MET A 183 7.05 5.57 -12.34
C MET A 183 5.80 6.06 -13.07
N SER A 184 5.48 7.36 -12.95
CA SER A 184 4.39 8.01 -13.68
C SER A 184 4.56 7.82 -15.19
N LEU A 185 3.45 7.66 -15.90
CA LEU A 185 3.45 7.56 -17.36
C LEU A 185 3.76 8.90 -18.05
N GLN A 186 3.56 10.01 -17.33
CA GLN A 186 3.77 11.37 -17.86
C GLN A 186 5.09 12.00 -17.35
N ASP A 187 5.63 11.50 -16.23
CA ASP A 187 6.90 11.96 -15.67
C ASP A 187 7.69 10.75 -15.13
N PRO A 188 8.61 10.19 -15.92
CA PRO A 188 9.32 8.97 -15.55
C PRO A 188 10.32 9.15 -14.39
N LEU A 189 10.48 10.35 -13.88
CA LEU A 189 11.31 10.64 -12.70
C LEU A 189 10.49 10.66 -11.40
N LYS A 190 9.14 10.74 -11.51
CA LYS A 190 8.23 10.68 -10.37
C LYS A 190 7.61 9.31 -10.23
N LYS A 191 7.48 8.83 -8.99
CA LYS A 191 6.74 7.59 -8.69
C LYS A 191 5.28 7.73 -9.14
N MET A 192 4.73 6.67 -9.75
CA MET A 192 3.30 6.62 -10.08
C MET A 192 2.46 6.89 -8.85
N SER A 193 1.55 7.84 -8.96
CA SER A 193 0.72 8.29 -7.84
C SER A 193 -0.70 8.60 -8.29
N LYS A 194 -1.66 8.14 -7.53
CA LYS A 194 -3.09 8.47 -7.68
C LYS A 194 -3.43 9.92 -7.33
N SER A 195 -2.52 10.62 -6.65
CA SER A 195 -2.67 12.04 -6.29
C SER A 195 -2.15 12.99 -7.38
N ASP A 196 -1.67 12.45 -8.50
CA ASP A 196 -1.29 13.25 -9.65
C ASP A 196 -2.55 13.86 -10.26
N PRO A 197 -2.58 15.18 -10.56
CA PRO A 197 -3.73 15.84 -11.17
C PRO A 197 -4.00 15.33 -12.59
N ASP A 198 -3.02 14.77 -13.28
CA ASP A 198 -3.20 14.17 -14.60
C ASP A 198 -3.68 12.70 -14.48
N PRO A 199 -4.93 12.38 -14.86
CA PRO A 199 -5.45 11.01 -14.82
C PRO A 199 -4.75 10.06 -15.79
N ASP A 200 -4.04 10.56 -16.80
CA ASP A 200 -3.25 9.76 -17.74
C ASP A 200 -1.87 9.39 -17.17
N SER A 201 -1.51 9.88 -15.97
CA SER A 201 -0.21 9.63 -15.30
C SER A 201 -0.09 8.23 -14.67
N TYR A 202 -1.21 7.54 -14.42
CA TYR A 202 -1.26 6.23 -13.77
C TYR A 202 -2.26 5.28 -14.43
N LEU A 203 -2.07 3.97 -14.22
CA LEU A 203 -2.97 2.91 -14.65
C LEU A 203 -3.71 2.36 -13.44
N ALA A 204 -5.03 2.63 -13.35
CA ALA A 204 -5.88 2.08 -12.30
C ALA A 204 -6.14 0.58 -12.54
N LEU A 205 -6.34 -0.19 -11.46
CA LEU A 205 -6.65 -1.63 -11.58
C LEU A 205 -8.00 -1.89 -12.26
N LEU A 206 -8.89 -0.90 -12.23
CA LEU A 206 -10.22 -0.98 -12.83
C LEU A 206 -10.31 -0.31 -14.22
N ASP A 207 -9.19 0.20 -14.76
CA ASP A 207 -9.17 0.72 -16.14
C ASP A 207 -9.59 -0.40 -17.11
N ASP A 208 -10.37 -0.04 -18.12
CA ASP A 208 -10.68 -0.95 -19.23
C ASP A 208 -9.57 -0.94 -20.29
N GLY A 209 -9.61 -1.92 -21.20
CA GLY A 209 -8.60 -2.05 -22.24
C GLY A 209 -8.47 -0.82 -23.14
N ALA A 210 -9.58 -0.12 -23.42
CA ALA A 210 -9.57 1.13 -24.20
C ALA A 210 -8.86 2.26 -23.46
N THR A 211 -9.12 2.39 -22.16
CA THR A 211 -8.47 3.36 -21.26
C THR A 211 -6.99 3.06 -21.10
N ILE A 212 -6.62 1.78 -20.87
CA ILE A 212 -5.22 1.34 -20.78
C ILE A 212 -4.48 1.69 -22.09
N MET A 213 -5.04 1.33 -23.23
CA MET A 213 -4.47 1.64 -24.55
C MET A 213 -4.29 3.14 -24.75
N LYS A 214 -5.31 3.95 -24.41
CA LYS A 214 -5.25 5.40 -24.51
C LYS A 214 -4.14 5.99 -23.67
N LYS A 215 -4.05 5.59 -22.40
CA LYS A 215 -3.03 6.08 -21.46
C LYS A 215 -1.62 5.69 -21.90
N LEU A 216 -1.41 4.44 -22.36
CA LEU A 216 -0.11 4.00 -22.83
C LEU A 216 0.30 4.70 -24.14
N LYS A 217 -0.63 4.95 -25.07
CA LYS A 217 -0.31 5.74 -26.28
C LYS A 217 0.20 7.13 -25.90
N LYS A 218 -0.40 7.77 -24.91
CA LYS A 218 -0.01 9.11 -24.42
C LYS A 218 1.23 9.10 -23.52
N ALA A 219 1.60 7.94 -22.95
CA ALA A 219 2.75 7.84 -22.06
C ALA A 219 4.01 8.42 -22.74
N VAL A 220 4.77 9.20 -21.97
CA VAL A 220 6.01 9.82 -22.45
C VAL A 220 7.03 8.75 -22.87
N THR A 221 7.75 9.02 -23.93
CA THR A 221 8.93 8.26 -24.38
C THR A 221 10.02 9.23 -24.78
N ASP A 222 11.28 8.76 -24.83
CA ASP A 222 12.37 9.55 -25.37
C ASP A 222 12.24 9.76 -26.89
N SER A 223 13.07 10.61 -27.46
CA SER A 223 13.11 10.91 -28.90
C SER A 223 13.72 9.77 -29.75
N GLY A 224 14.18 8.69 -29.12
CA GLY A 224 14.76 7.51 -29.79
C GLY A 224 13.68 6.62 -30.40
N LYS A 225 14.16 5.52 -31.05
CA LYS A 225 13.27 4.52 -31.65
C LYS A 225 13.50 3.11 -31.09
N GLU A 226 14.54 2.94 -30.25
CA GLU A 226 15.00 1.65 -29.75
C GLU A 226 14.38 1.32 -28.39
N VAL A 227 13.70 0.19 -28.29
CA VAL A 227 13.22 -0.38 -27.04
C VAL A 227 14.41 -1.01 -26.32
N ARG A 228 15.04 -0.25 -25.42
CA ARG A 228 16.21 -0.66 -24.65
C ARG A 228 16.10 -0.18 -23.21
N TYR A 229 16.47 -1.06 -22.28
CA TYR A 229 16.47 -0.74 -20.88
C TYR A 229 17.72 0.04 -20.44
N ASP A 230 17.53 1.28 -20.09
CA ASP A 230 18.57 2.17 -19.58
C ASP A 230 17.88 3.24 -18.70
N LYS A 231 17.95 3.05 -17.38
CA LYS A 231 17.26 3.95 -16.43
C LYS A 231 17.75 5.39 -16.50
N GLU A 232 19.00 5.61 -16.86
CA GLU A 232 19.61 6.94 -16.88
C GLU A 232 19.31 7.68 -18.20
N LYS A 233 19.51 6.99 -19.33
CA LYS A 233 19.39 7.60 -20.66
C LYS A 233 17.98 7.49 -21.26
N LYS A 234 17.23 6.46 -20.84
CA LYS A 234 15.89 6.13 -21.36
C LYS A 234 14.89 5.85 -20.24
N PRO A 235 14.72 6.76 -19.24
CA PRO A 235 13.88 6.48 -18.06
C PRO A 235 12.44 6.15 -18.42
N ALA A 236 11.86 6.81 -19.41
CA ALA A 236 10.48 6.61 -19.82
C ALA A 236 10.23 5.22 -20.40
N ILE A 237 11.02 4.82 -21.41
CA ILE A 237 10.88 3.49 -21.99
C ILE A 237 11.28 2.38 -21.01
N SER A 238 12.27 2.63 -20.15
CA SER A 238 12.67 1.69 -19.09
C SER A 238 11.56 1.46 -18.08
N ASN A 239 10.77 2.50 -17.74
CA ASN A 239 9.57 2.35 -16.91
C ASN A 239 8.52 1.44 -17.58
N LEU A 240 8.22 1.66 -18.86
CA LEU A 240 7.29 0.82 -19.61
C LEU A 240 7.79 -0.63 -19.73
N MET A 241 9.10 -0.83 -19.95
CA MET A 241 9.72 -2.17 -19.95
C MET A 241 9.64 -2.84 -18.58
N THR A 242 9.76 -2.07 -17.51
CA THR A 242 9.58 -2.56 -16.14
C THR A 242 8.15 -3.06 -15.90
N ILE A 243 7.15 -2.31 -16.38
CA ILE A 243 5.75 -2.74 -16.32
C ILE A 243 5.55 -4.00 -17.17
N TYR A 244 6.12 -4.02 -18.38
CA TYR A 244 6.05 -5.20 -19.27
C TYR A 244 6.62 -6.46 -18.60
N GLN A 245 7.83 -6.36 -18.04
CA GLN A 245 8.48 -7.44 -17.31
C GLN A 245 7.59 -7.97 -16.16
N ALA A 246 7.06 -7.05 -15.34
CA ALA A 246 6.27 -7.41 -14.16
C ALA A 246 5.00 -8.21 -14.49
N PHE A 247 4.38 -7.95 -15.64
CA PHE A 247 3.14 -8.62 -16.05
C PHE A 247 3.35 -9.79 -17.01
N SER A 248 4.43 -9.82 -17.79
CA SER A 248 4.71 -10.89 -18.73
C SER A 248 5.66 -11.96 -18.20
N GLY A 249 6.43 -11.66 -17.16
CA GLY A 249 7.52 -12.51 -16.66
C GLY A 249 8.78 -12.55 -17.54
N LYS A 250 8.78 -11.85 -18.69
CA LYS A 250 9.94 -11.80 -19.59
C LYS A 250 11.06 -10.93 -19.03
N SER A 251 12.30 -11.33 -19.21
CA SER A 251 13.47 -10.52 -18.89
C SER A 251 13.61 -9.30 -19.82
N TYR A 252 14.33 -8.26 -19.38
CA TYR A 252 14.59 -7.09 -20.22
C TYR A 252 15.26 -7.45 -21.56
N LYS A 253 16.18 -8.41 -21.55
CA LYS A 253 16.85 -8.89 -22.78
C LYS A 253 15.90 -9.53 -23.77
N GLU A 254 14.95 -10.34 -23.30
CA GLU A 254 13.93 -10.94 -24.15
C GLU A 254 12.98 -9.89 -24.73
N ILE A 255 12.68 -8.84 -23.97
CA ILE A 255 11.87 -7.73 -24.44
C ILE A 255 12.64 -6.94 -25.51
N GLU A 256 13.91 -6.58 -25.26
CA GLU A 256 14.76 -5.87 -26.24
C GLU A 256 14.86 -6.62 -27.56
N GLU A 257 15.11 -7.93 -27.53
CA GLU A 257 15.21 -8.73 -28.75
C GLU A 257 13.87 -8.85 -29.50
N ALA A 258 12.76 -8.99 -28.78
CA ALA A 258 11.42 -9.05 -29.37
C ALA A 258 11.01 -7.75 -30.10
N TYR A 259 11.56 -6.62 -29.65
CA TYR A 259 11.24 -5.30 -30.23
C TYR A 259 12.40 -4.65 -30.98
N LYS A 260 13.44 -5.40 -31.29
CA LYS A 260 14.57 -4.92 -32.12
C LYS A 260 14.06 -4.46 -33.49
N GLY A 261 14.33 -3.21 -33.84
CA GLY A 261 13.89 -2.61 -35.09
C GLY A 261 12.41 -2.22 -35.15
N LYS A 262 11.62 -2.45 -34.11
CA LYS A 262 10.21 -2.05 -34.02
C LYS A 262 10.05 -0.67 -33.42
N GLN A 263 8.91 -0.04 -33.68
CA GLN A 263 8.59 1.28 -33.13
C GLN A 263 8.00 1.20 -31.73
N TYR A 264 8.12 2.28 -30.95
CA TYR A 264 7.49 2.42 -29.62
C TYR A 264 5.96 2.22 -29.64
N SER A 265 5.29 2.54 -30.74
CA SER A 265 3.85 2.33 -30.90
C SER A 265 3.47 0.86 -30.83
N GLU A 266 4.25 -0.02 -31.48
CA GLU A 266 4.03 -1.47 -31.44
C GLU A 266 4.27 -2.03 -30.03
N PHE A 267 5.36 -1.59 -29.39
CA PHE A 267 5.67 -1.95 -28.01
C PHE A 267 4.56 -1.54 -27.04
N LYS A 268 4.08 -0.28 -27.12
CA LYS A 268 2.99 0.23 -26.27
C LYS A 268 1.67 -0.51 -26.52
N SER A 269 1.37 -0.88 -27.75
CA SER A 269 0.15 -1.64 -28.08
C SER A 269 0.19 -3.03 -27.46
N MET A 270 1.29 -3.75 -27.58
CA MET A 270 1.45 -5.07 -26.96
C MET A 270 1.45 -4.99 -25.43
N LEU A 271 2.07 -3.95 -24.85
CA LEU A 271 2.01 -3.72 -23.40
C LEU A 271 0.56 -3.51 -22.94
N ALA A 272 -0.25 -2.77 -23.72
CA ALA A 272 -1.67 -2.58 -23.42
C ALA A 272 -2.46 -3.90 -23.46
N GLU A 273 -2.18 -4.77 -24.41
CA GLU A 273 -2.80 -6.09 -24.51
C GLU A 273 -2.45 -6.97 -23.31
N ILE A 274 -1.16 -7.02 -22.93
CA ILE A 274 -0.69 -7.77 -21.75
C ILE A 274 -1.37 -7.28 -20.48
N LEU A 275 -1.42 -5.97 -20.27
CA LEU A 275 -2.06 -5.37 -19.10
C LEU A 275 -3.57 -5.65 -19.08
N THR A 276 -4.24 -5.47 -20.20
CA THR A 276 -5.68 -5.74 -20.32
C THR A 276 -5.96 -7.20 -19.96
N HIS A 277 -5.22 -8.14 -20.54
CA HIS A 277 -5.40 -9.56 -20.23
C HIS A 277 -5.13 -9.90 -18.76
N SER A 278 -4.10 -9.30 -18.17
CA SER A 278 -3.71 -9.57 -16.79
C SER A 278 -4.66 -8.93 -15.76
N LEU A 279 -5.23 -7.76 -16.05
CA LEU A 279 -6.11 -7.03 -15.13
C LEU A 279 -7.60 -7.39 -15.31
N MET A 280 -7.99 -7.92 -16.47
CA MET A 280 -9.37 -8.28 -16.75
C MET A 280 -9.98 -9.24 -15.71
N PRO A 281 -9.31 -10.34 -15.26
CA PRO A 281 -9.88 -11.22 -14.24
C PRO A 281 -10.11 -10.51 -12.89
N ILE A 282 -9.24 -9.56 -12.53
CA ILE A 282 -9.40 -8.75 -11.31
C ILE A 282 -10.63 -7.85 -11.44
N LYS A 283 -10.76 -7.19 -12.59
CA LYS A 283 -11.88 -6.29 -12.87
C LYS A 283 -13.23 -7.04 -12.89
N GLU A 284 -13.29 -8.18 -13.56
CA GLU A 284 -14.50 -9.03 -13.61
C GLU A 284 -14.92 -9.47 -12.21
N LYS A 285 -13.98 -10.00 -11.42
CA LYS A 285 -14.27 -10.44 -10.07
C LYS A 285 -14.68 -9.27 -9.17
N TYR A 286 -14.04 -8.09 -9.32
CA TYR A 286 -14.45 -6.89 -8.61
C TYR A 286 -15.87 -6.45 -8.98
N THR A 287 -16.22 -6.48 -10.28
CA THR A 287 -17.57 -6.14 -10.75
C THR A 287 -18.61 -7.04 -10.10
N MET A 288 -18.38 -8.35 -10.08
CA MET A 288 -19.27 -9.30 -9.40
C MET A 288 -19.43 -9.00 -7.89
N LEU A 289 -18.32 -8.65 -7.22
CA LEU A 289 -18.35 -8.29 -5.79
C LEU A 289 -19.05 -6.96 -5.54
N SER A 290 -18.94 -6.00 -6.46
CA SER A 290 -19.64 -4.71 -6.36
C SER A 290 -21.16 -4.83 -6.49
N GLU A 291 -21.63 -5.83 -7.22
CA GLU A 291 -23.05 -6.19 -7.31
C GLU A 291 -23.56 -6.92 -6.05
N ARG A 292 -22.65 -7.44 -5.22
CA ARG A 292 -22.93 -8.18 -3.98
C ARG A 292 -22.26 -7.56 -2.76
N PRO A 293 -22.60 -6.31 -2.41
CA PRO A 293 -21.91 -5.58 -1.35
C PRO A 293 -21.98 -6.25 0.03
N SER A 294 -22.99 -7.11 0.26
CA SER A 294 -23.12 -7.90 1.48
C SER A 294 -21.96 -8.89 1.68
N GLU A 295 -21.41 -9.47 0.59
CA GLU A 295 -20.29 -10.40 0.68
C GLU A 295 -19.02 -9.69 1.17
N VAL A 296 -18.72 -8.52 0.61
CA VAL A 296 -17.56 -7.71 1.04
C VAL A 296 -17.71 -7.23 2.48
N LYS A 297 -18.93 -6.80 2.86
CA LYS A 297 -19.24 -6.39 4.25
C LYS A 297 -19.09 -7.54 5.24
N ALA A 298 -19.53 -8.75 4.88
CA ALA A 298 -19.38 -9.92 5.74
C ALA A 298 -17.90 -10.24 6.01
N VAL A 299 -17.03 -10.15 4.98
CA VAL A 299 -15.60 -10.34 5.16
C VAL A 299 -14.98 -9.29 6.08
N LEU A 300 -15.36 -8.01 5.94
CA LEU A 300 -14.85 -6.94 6.81
C LEU A 300 -15.33 -7.11 8.26
N LEU A 301 -16.58 -7.53 8.47
CA LEU A 301 -17.13 -7.79 9.81
C LEU A 301 -16.43 -8.97 10.49
N GLU A 302 -16.25 -10.08 9.79
CA GLU A 302 -15.49 -11.23 10.31
C GLU A 302 -14.04 -10.84 10.62
N GLY A 303 -13.43 -10.07 9.72
CA GLY A 303 -12.07 -9.54 9.93
C GLY A 303 -11.97 -8.61 11.12
N LYS A 304 -12.96 -7.71 11.32
CA LYS A 304 -13.08 -6.85 12.51
C LYS A 304 -13.10 -7.70 13.79
N GLU A 305 -13.95 -8.70 13.87
CA GLU A 305 -14.08 -9.54 15.06
C GLU A 305 -12.74 -10.24 15.40
N LYS A 306 -12.12 -10.88 14.40
CA LYS A 306 -10.82 -11.54 14.57
C LYS A 306 -9.71 -10.57 14.98
N ALA A 307 -9.65 -9.41 14.33
CA ALA A 307 -8.65 -8.38 14.63
C ALA A 307 -8.86 -7.78 16.02
N SER A 308 -10.10 -7.48 16.43
CA SER A 308 -10.45 -6.96 17.75
C SER A 308 -9.97 -7.88 18.87
N ILE A 309 -10.24 -9.19 18.78
CA ILE A 309 -9.80 -10.17 19.80
C ILE A 309 -8.27 -10.11 20.01
N ILE A 310 -7.50 -9.99 18.94
CA ILE A 310 -6.03 -9.92 19.05
C ILE A 310 -5.61 -8.56 19.62
N ALA A 311 -6.17 -7.47 19.13
CA ALA A 311 -5.85 -6.12 19.53
C ALA A 311 -6.19 -5.84 21.00
N GLU A 312 -7.39 -6.23 21.44
CA GLU A 312 -7.86 -6.07 22.83
C GLU A 312 -6.98 -6.82 23.83
N LYS A 313 -6.54 -8.04 23.47
CA LYS A 313 -5.62 -8.81 24.30
C LYS A 313 -4.27 -8.09 24.51
N THR A 314 -3.78 -7.41 23.48
CA THR A 314 -2.55 -6.61 23.60
C THR A 314 -2.79 -5.35 24.39
N LEU A 315 -3.89 -4.64 24.09
CA LEU A 315 -4.27 -3.40 24.76
C LEU A 315 -4.51 -3.60 26.28
N ALA A 316 -5.16 -4.70 26.67
CA ALA A 316 -5.36 -5.05 28.07
C ALA A 316 -4.02 -5.21 28.83
N LYS A 317 -3.01 -5.83 28.22
CA LYS A 317 -1.67 -5.89 28.80
C LYS A 317 -1.04 -4.51 28.94
N VAL A 318 -1.20 -3.66 27.94
CA VAL A 318 -0.72 -2.28 27.96
C VAL A 318 -1.37 -1.52 29.12
N TYR A 319 -2.70 -1.59 29.27
CA TYR A 319 -3.44 -0.94 30.33
C TYR A 319 -2.97 -1.38 31.73
N GLN A 320 -2.79 -2.68 31.92
CA GLN A 320 -2.25 -3.22 33.17
C GLN A 320 -0.85 -2.64 33.47
N LYS A 321 0.01 -2.55 32.46
CA LYS A 321 1.39 -2.07 32.63
C LYS A 321 1.49 -0.59 32.94
N ILE A 322 0.60 0.25 32.38
CA ILE A 322 0.58 1.69 32.63
C ILE A 322 -0.30 2.10 33.83
N GLY A 323 -1.01 1.17 34.44
CA GLY A 323 -1.84 1.41 35.62
C GLY A 323 -3.26 1.94 35.34
N PHE A 324 -3.84 1.66 34.18
CA PHE A 324 -5.23 2.03 33.85
C PHE A 324 -6.25 1.03 34.38
N THR A 325 -5.84 -0.17 34.75
CA THR A 325 -6.69 -1.19 35.37
C THR A 325 -6.29 -1.37 36.83
N LEU A 326 -7.28 -1.41 37.72
CA LEU A 326 -7.13 -1.68 39.15
C LEU A 326 -6.92 -3.18 39.39
#